data_9932c387e296820b64be5fd36d48b5f3
#
_entry.id   9932c387e296820b64be5fd36d48b5f3
#
_cell.length_a   1.000
_cell.length_b   1.000
_cell.length_c   1.000
_cell.angle_alpha   90.00
_cell.angle_beta   90.00
_cell.angle_gamma   90.00
#
_symmetry.space_group_name_H-M   'P 1'
#
loop_
_entity.id
_entity.type
_entity.pdbx_description
1 polymer ?
#
loop_
_entity_poly.entity_id
_entity_poly.type
_entity_poly.pdbx_seq_one_letter_code
_entity_poly.pdbx_strand_id
1 'polypeptide(L)'
;VRFHALKGDAVVTTKERAFRELFRILEASGTKYALIGGLAVQLWGEEARTTLDIDVAVGGGDGIPRAALEAAGFRLLRRHEHSENWIGPDDTPVQFSQDPAFAPLIEHAVAGSFEGGRVRVASAFELVRSKLRAAGDRARRPSKRLRDLADAQGLIERDPDLERRLSEAEKAMLRESGPPEGP
;
A
#
# COMPACT_ATOMS: atom_id res chain seq x y z
N VAL A 1 5.94 2.82 -15.51
CA VAL A 1 5.94 4.04 -14.67
C VAL A 1 7.22 4.03 -13.84
N ARG A 2 7.92 5.15 -13.72
CA ARG A 2 9.06 5.32 -12.82
C ARG A 2 8.56 6.08 -11.60
N PHE A 3 8.50 5.43 -10.46
CA PHE A 3 8.17 6.09 -9.21
C PHE A 3 9.34 6.94 -8.75
N HIS A 4 9.06 8.12 -8.20
CA HIS A 4 10.11 8.98 -7.67
C HIS A 4 10.75 8.30 -6.47
N ALA A 5 12.10 8.36 -6.40
CA ALA A 5 12.83 7.95 -5.21
C ALA A 5 12.34 8.76 -4.02
N LEU A 6 12.21 8.10 -2.88
CA LEU A 6 11.93 8.76 -1.62
C LEU A 6 13.09 9.74 -1.35
N LYS A 7 12.92 11.03 -1.68
CA LYS A 7 13.92 12.06 -1.41
C LYS A 7 14.10 12.25 0.08
N GLY A 8 15.07 11.58 0.64
CA GLY A 8 15.67 11.88 1.93
C GLY A 8 17.16 11.60 1.77
N ASP A 9 18.00 12.56 2.13
CA ASP A 9 19.44 12.47 1.98
C ASP A 9 20.00 11.13 2.46
N ALA A 10 20.69 10.45 1.57
CA ALA A 10 21.83 9.54 1.71
C ALA A 10 22.00 8.73 3.02
N VAL A 11 20.95 8.21 3.60
CA VAL A 11 21.04 6.98 4.37
C VAL A 11 20.27 5.94 3.56
N VAL A 12 21.01 5.03 2.90
CA VAL A 12 20.45 3.77 2.39
C VAL A 12 19.77 3.13 3.59
N THR A 13 18.51 3.40 3.78
CA THR A 13 17.81 2.94 4.95
C THR A 13 17.69 1.43 4.82
N THR A 14 17.84 0.76 5.93
CA THR A 14 17.63 -0.68 6.10
C THR A 14 16.38 -1.19 5.35
N LYS A 15 15.35 -0.36 5.20
CA LYS A 15 14.13 -0.63 4.43
C LYS A 15 14.35 -0.86 2.93
N GLU A 16 15.30 -0.18 2.30
CA GLU A 16 15.54 -0.35 0.85
C GLU A 16 16.00 -1.77 0.55
N ARG A 17 16.81 -2.34 1.43
CA ARG A 17 17.28 -3.72 1.29
C ARG A 17 16.10 -4.68 1.42
N ALA A 18 15.30 -4.57 2.49
CA ALA A 18 14.12 -5.40 2.70
C ALA A 18 13.11 -5.23 1.56
N PHE A 19 12.86 -3.99 1.11
CA PHE A 19 12.00 -3.68 -0.01
C PHE A 19 12.46 -4.36 -1.30
N ARG A 20 13.72 -4.16 -1.68
CA ARG A 20 14.29 -4.71 -2.91
C ARG A 20 14.24 -6.23 -2.91
N GLU A 21 14.65 -6.85 -1.81
CA GLU A 21 14.66 -8.30 -1.70
C GLU A 21 13.26 -8.90 -1.69
N LEU A 22 12.31 -8.28 -0.99
CA LEU A 22 10.91 -8.68 -0.99
C LEU A 22 10.32 -8.73 -2.40
N PHE A 23 10.43 -7.63 -3.15
CA PHE A 23 9.83 -7.56 -4.48
C PHE A 23 10.56 -8.42 -5.51
N ARG A 24 11.88 -8.61 -5.36
CA ARG A 24 12.62 -9.60 -6.15
C ARG A 24 12.08 -11.02 -5.95
N ILE A 25 11.77 -11.39 -4.70
CA ILE A 25 11.20 -12.71 -4.38
C ILE A 25 9.79 -12.85 -4.96
N LEU A 26 8.93 -11.84 -4.80
CA LEU A 26 7.56 -11.86 -5.31
C LEU A 26 7.53 -11.97 -6.85
N GLU A 27 8.39 -11.24 -7.55
CA GLU A 27 8.52 -11.33 -9.01
C GLU A 27 9.05 -12.71 -9.44
N ALA A 28 10.09 -13.22 -8.78
CA ALA A 28 10.70 -14.50 -9.12
C ALA A 28 9.75 -15.69 -8.86
N SER A 29 8.88 -15.60 -7.88
CA SER A 29 7.89 -16.64 -7.56
C SER A 29 6.63 -16.56 -8.42
N GLY A 30 6.49 -15.56 -9.28
CA GLY A 30 5.27 -15.35 -10.08
C GLY A 30 4.04 -14.98 -9.23
N THR A 31 4.24 -14.51 -8.01
CA THR A 31 3.16 -14.10 -7.11
C THR A 31 2.37 -12.95 -7.71
N LYS A 32 1.04 -13.06 -7.73
CA LYS A 32 0.17 -11.92 -8.05
C LYS A 32 0.04 -11.05 -6.83
N TYR A 33 0.55 -9.84 -6.91
CA TYR A 33 0.60 -8.91 -5.78
C TYR A 33 0.41 -7.45 -6.20
N ALA A 34 0.14 -6.62 -5.21
CA ALA A 34 0.27 -5.17 -5.29
C ALA A 34 0.86 -4.61 -4.01
N LEU A 35 1.81 -3.70 -4.11
CA LEU A 35 2.18 -2.81 -3.01
C LEU A 35 0.99 -1.91 -2.70
N ILE A 36 0.60 -1.84 -1.44
CA ILE A 36 -0.54 -1.07 -0.94
C ILE A 36 -0.12 -0.19 0.24
N GLY A 37 -1.07 0.35 0.97
CA GLY A 37 -0.80 1.07 2.22
C GLY A 37 -0.10 2.41 2.05
N GLY A 38 0.59 2.85 3.10
CA GLY A 38 1.22 4.17 3.14
C GLY A 38 2.34 4.36 2.13
N LEU A 39 3.12 3.32 1.89
CA LEU A 39 4.23 3.38 0.93
C LEU A 39 3.73 3.51 -0.52
N ALA A 40 2.64 2.80 -0.87
CA ALA A 40 2.02 2.94 -2.19
C ALA A 40 1.46 4.36 -2.40
N VAL A 41 0.79 4.93 -1.39
CA VAL A 41 0.32 6.33 -1.42
C VAL A 41 1.49 7.29 -1.65
N GLN A 42 2.61 7.09 -0.96
CA GLN A 42 3.81 7.91 -1.09
C GLN A 42 4.44 7.84 -2.50
N LEU A 43 4.40 6.66 -3.14
CA LEU A 43 4.92 6.51 -4.51
C LEU A 43 4.07 7.25 -5.56
N TRP A 44 2.79 7.44 -5.30
CA TRP A 44 1.89 8.23 -6.14
C TRP A 44 1.85 9.71 -5.74
N GLY A 45 2.13 10.04 -4.48
CA GLY A 45 2.16 11.40 -3.94
C GLY A 45 3.47 12.12 -4.16
N GLU A 46 3.51 13.41 -3.80
CA GLU A 46 4.73 14.23 -3.77
C GLU A 46 5.28 14.39 -2.36
N GLU A 47 4.43 14.19 -1.36
CA GLU A 47 4.80 14.39 0.03
C GLU A 47 5.59 13.19 0.57
N ALA A 48 6.77 13.49 1.10
CA ALA A 48 7.55 12.51 1.85
C ALA A 48 6.80 12.20 3.14
N ARG A 49 6.44 10.94 3.32
CA ARG A 49 5.74 10.46 4.51
C ARG A 49 6.55 9.35 5.17
N THR A 50 6.74 9.46 6.47
CA THR A 50 7.36 8.36 7.21
C THR A 50 6.35 7.21 7.36
N THR A 51 6.56 6.13 6.61
CA THR A 51 5.88 4.87 6.85
C THR A 51 6.88 3.82 7.30
N LEU A 52 6.51 3.04 8.30
CA LEU A 52 7.39 2.02 8.87
C LEU A 52 7.21 0.66 8.18
N ASP A 53 6.05 0.39 7.64
CA ASP A 53 5.61 -0.91 7.19
C ASP A 53 5.60 -1.00 5.67
N ILE A 54 5.91 -2.18 5.14
CA ILE A 54 5.68 -2.53 3.74
C ILE A 54 4.40 -3.37 3.69
N ASP A 55 3.33 -2.80 3.16
CA ASP A 55 2.03 -3.46 3.03
C ASP A 55 1.87 -4.04 1.62
N VAL A 56 1.59 -5.32 1.51
CA VAL A 56 1.44 -6.04 0.23
C VAL A 56 0.12 -6.80 0.21
N ALA A 57 -0.73 -6.51 -0.77
CA ALA A 57 -1.85 -7.37 -1.11
C ALA A 57 -1.36 -8.52 -1.99
N VAL A 58 -1.75 -9.75 -1.69
CA VAL A 58 -1.43 -10.94 -2.49
C VAL A 58 -2.68 -11.73 -2.81
N GLY A 59 -2.69 -12.39 -3.96
CA GLY A 59 -3.78 -13.29 -4.33
C GLY A 59 -3.96 -14.39 -3.28
N GLY A 60 -5.21 -14.86 -3.13
CA GLY A 60 -5.55 -15.88 -2.14
C GLY A 60 -4.85 -17.22 -2.33
N GLY A 61 -4.97 -18.12 -1.36
CA GLY A 61 -4.32 -19.42 -1.34
C GLY A 61 -2.84 -19.34 -0.93
N ASP A 62 -1.99 -20.15 -1.59
CA ASP A 62 -0.55 -20.19 -1.30
C ASP A 62 0.25 -19.05 -1.97
N GLY A 63 -0.39 -17.89 -2.17
CA GLY A 63 0.21 -16.75 -2.86
C GLY A 63 1.44 -16.15 -2.18
N ILE A 64 1.67 -16.41 -0.88
CA ILE A 64 2.86 -15.91 -0.17
C ILE A 64 3.99 -16.94 -0.32
N PRO A 65 5.15 -16.59 -0.92
CA PRO A 65 6.28 -17.48 -1.14
C PRO A 65 7.11 -17.67 0.12
N ARG A 66 6.54 -18.29 1.16
CA ARG A 66 7.08 -18.36 2.53
C ARG A 66 8.50 -18.92 2.58
N ALA A 67 8.73 -20.05 1.91
CA ALA A 67 10.06 -20.68 1.92
C ALA A 67 11.15 -19.76 1.34
N ALA A 68 10.83 -19.02 0.27
CA ALA A 68 11.77 -18.08 -0.34
C ALA A 68 12.00 -16.84 0.55
N LEU A 69 10.97 -16.38 1.25
CA LEU A 69 11.07 -15.30 2.22
C LEU A 69 11.96 -15.71 3.40
N GLU A 70 11.73 -16.87 3.98
CA GLU A 70 12.53 -17.40 5.09
C GLU A 70 14.00 -17.60 4.70
N ALA A 71 14.25 -18.16 3.51
CA ALA A 71 15.61 -18.30 2.97
C ALA A 71 16.34 -16.97 2.79
N ALA A 72 15.60 -15.87 2.55
CA ALA A 72 16.12 -14.52 2.42
C ALA A 72 16.20 -13.75 3.75
N GLY A 73 15.91 -14.40 4.87
CA GLY A 73 16.03 -13.83 6.20
C GLY A 73 14.78 -13.10 6.70
N PHE A 74 13.65 -13.22 6.02
CA PHE A 74 12.37 -12.77 6.56
C PHE A 74 11.88 -13.78 7.59
N ARG A 75 11.24 -13.28 8.64
CA ARG A 75 10.71 -14.11 9.73
C ARG A 75 9.22 -13.87 9.92
N LEU A 76 8.43 -14.93 9.92
CA LEU A 76 6.99 -14.83 10.22
C LEU A 76 6.82 -14.52 11.72
N LEU A 77 6.09 -13.44 12.03
CA LEU A 77 5.75 -13.06 13.38
C LEU A 77 4.37 -13.57 13.80
N ARG A 78 3.40 -13.39 12.93
CA ARG A 78 2.00 -13.71 13.22
C ARG A 78 1.22 -14.00 11.96
N ARG A 79 0.31 -14.98 12.07
CA ARG A 79 -0.67 -15.30 11.04
C ARG A 79 -2.07 -15.03 11.58
N HIS A 80 -2.89 -14.39 10.75
CA HIS A 80 -4.31 -14.20 10.95
C HIS A 80 -5.07 -14.84 9.78
N GLU A 81 -6.38 -14.84 9.83
CA GLU A 81 -7.22 -15.46 8.80
C GLU A 81 -6.92 -14.93 7.38
N HIS A 82 -6.76 -13.60 7.25
CA HIS A 82 -6.54 -12.94 5.96
C HIS A 82 -5.25 -12.11 5.91
N SER A 83 -4.32 -12.33 6.83
CA SER A 83 -3.05 -11.58 6.82
C SER A 83 -1.92 -12.30 7.53
N GLU A 84 -0.71 -11.99 7.11
CA GLU A 84 0.52 -12.43 7.78
C GLU A 84 1.42 -11.22 8.05
N ASN A 85 1.93 -11.15 9.27
CA ASN A 85 2.91 -10.15 9.67
C ASN A 85 4.29 -10.80 9.71
N TRP A 86 5.23 -10.20 9.02
CA TRP A 86 6.60 -10.63 8.90
C TRP A 86 7.55 -9.53 9.33
N ILE A 87 8.77 -9.91 9.69
CA ILE A 87 9.92 -9.01 9.84
C ILE A 87 10.93 -9.36 8.75
N GLY A 88 11.25 -8.38 7.95
CA GLY A 88 12.31 -8.46 6.95
C GLY A 88 13.69 -8.24 7.54
N PRO A 89 14.74 -8.34 6.73
CA PRO A 89 16.08 -7.90 7.10
C PRO A 89 16.04 -6.49 7.71
N ASP A 90 16.91 -6.28 8.70
CA ASP A 90 17.04 -5.00 9.41
C ASP A 90 15.75 -4.55 10.15
N ASP A 91 14.98 -5.53 10.63
CA ASP A 91 13.75 -5.33 11.40
C ASP A 91 12.64 -4.53 10.69
N THR A 92 12.64 -4.56 9.35
CA THR A 92 11.59 -3.92 8.56
C THR A 92 10.27 -4.69 8.66
N PRO A 93 9.19 -4.09 9.17
CA PRO A 93 7.90 -4.75 9.21
C PRO A 93 7.32 -4.93 7.80
N VAL A 94 6.78 -6.11 7.53
CA VAL A 94 6.09 -6.45 6.28
C VAL A 94 4.75 -7.07 6.62
N GLN A 95 3.69 -6.55 6.04
CA GLN A 95 2.36 -7.13 6.17
C GLN A 95 1.87 -7.62 4.82
N PHE A 96 1.58 -8.91 4.73
CA PHE A 96 0.82 -9.47 3.63
C PHE A 96 -0.66 -9.51 3.97
N SER A 97 -1.50 -9.08 3.03
CA SER A 97 -2.94 -9.22 3.14
C SER A 97 -3.48 -10.09 2.01
N GLN A 98 -4.30 -11.07 2.37
CA GLN A 98 -4.99 -11.99 1.47
C GLN A 98 -6.50 -11.76 1.49
N ASP A 99 -6.94 -10.58 1.96
CA ASP A 99 -8.35 -10.21 1.97
C ASP A 99 -8.89 -10.16 0.54
N PRO A 100 -9.95 -10.92 0.20
CA PRO A 100 -10.58 -10.88 -1.13
C PRO A 100 -11.01 -9.48 -1.57
N ALA A 101 -11.30 -8.58 -0.63
CA ALA A 101 -11.63 -7.20 -0.92
C ALA A 101 -10.47 -6.42 -1.60
N PHE A 102 -9.25 -6.95 -1.59
CA PHE A 102 -8.08 -6.36 -2.24
C PHE A 102 -7.82 -6.89 -3.66
N ALA A 103 -8.68 -7.77 -4.18
CA ALA A 103 -8.53 -8.27 -5.55
C ALA A 103 -8.40 -7.14 -6.60
N PRO A 104 -9.22 -6.05 -6.57
CA PRO A 104 -9.06 -4.96 -7.52
C PRO A 104 -7.70 -4.24 -7.43
N LEU A 105 -7.11 -4.13 -6.24
CA LEU A 105 -5.78 -3.55 -6.04
C LEU A 105 -4.70 -4.36 -6.77
N ILE A 106 -4.84 -5.68 -6.78
CA ILE A 106 -3.91 -6.59 -7.45
C ILE A 106 -4.14 -6.59 -8.96
N GLU A 107 -5.41 -6.68 -9.39
CA GLU A 107 -5.79 -6.74 -10.81
C GLU A 107 -5.38 -5.48 -11.57
N HIS A 108 -5.60 -4.31 -10.98
CA HIS A 108 -5.29 -3.01 -11.56
C HIS A 108 -3.92 -2.46 -11.12
N ALA A 109 -3.05 -3.33 -10.59
CA ALA A 109 -1.72 -2.92 -10.19
C ALA A 109 -0.87 -2.45 -11.38
N VAL A 110 -0.23 -1.31 -11.22
CA VAL A 110 0.64 -0.70 -12.22
C VAL A 110 2.06 -1.19 -12.01
N ALA A 111 2.66 -1.75 -13.05
CA ALA A 111 4.07 -2.12 -13.03
C ALA A 111 4.95 -0.87 -13.15
N GLY A 112 5.97 -0.80 -12.31
CA GLY A 112 6.93 0.29 -12.31
C GLY A 112 8.29 -0.16 -11.79
N SER A 113 9.17 0.80 -11.56
CA SER A 113 10.47 0.57 -10.95
C SER A 113 10.66 1.50 -9.75
N PHE A 114 11.23 0.95 -8.71
CA PHE A 114 11.63 1.68 -7.52
C PHE A 114 12.99 1.16 -7.06
N GLU A 115 13.94 2.05 -6.78
CA GLU A 115 15.31 1.69 -6.36
C GLU A 115 15.98 0.62 -7.25
N GLY A 116 15.74 0.71 -8.57
CA GLY A 116 16.28 -0.24 -9.55
C GLY A 116 15.61 -1.61 -9.62
N GLY A 117 14.64 -1.89 -8.73
CA GLY A 117 13.85 -3.12 -8.74
C GLY A 117 12.49 -2.94 -9.42
N ARG A 118 11.93 -4.04 -9.92
CA ARG A 118 10.53 -4.06 -10.38
C ARG A 118 9.61 -4.07 -9.19
N VAL A 119 8.48 -3.37 -9.29
CA VAL A 119 7.42 -3.37 -8.29
C VAL A 119 6.07 -3.20 -8.97
N ARG A 120 5.07 -3.91 -8.49
CA ARG A 120 3.67 -3.69 -8.88
C ARG A 120 2.98 -2.92 -7.76
N VAL A 121 2.51 -1.73 -8.07
CA VAL A 121 1.87 -0.83 -7.09
C VAL A 121 0.40 -0.74 -7.43
N ALA A 122 -0.47 -0.83 -6.44
CA ALA A 122 -1.90 -0.58 -6.64
C ALA A 122 -2.10 0.76 -7.34
N SER A 123 -3.01 0.82 -8.32
CA SER A 123 -3.28 2.08 -9.02
C SER A 123 -3.78 3.15 -8.04
N ALA A 124 -3.51 4.41 -8.34
CA ALA A 124 -3.95 5.53 -7.49
C ALA A 124 -5.47 5.49 -7.26
N PHE A 125 -6.25 5.14 -8.30
CA PHE A 125 -7.69 5.01 -8.18
C PHE A 125 -8.14 3.93 -7.19
N GLU A 126 -7.56 2.73 -7.29
CA GLU A 126 -7.91 1.65 -6.35
C GLU A 126 -7.39 1.93 -4.93
N LEU A 127 -6.28 2.66 -4.78
CA LEU A 127 -5.82 3.14 -3.47
C LEU A 127 -6.83 4.11 -2.85
N VAL A 128 -7.32 5.10 -3.60
CA VAL A 128 -8.37 6.02 -3.14
C VAL A 128 -9.58 5.23 -2.65
N ARG A 129 -10.11 4.32 -3.46
CA ARG A 129 -11.27 3.49 -3.08
C ARG A 129 -11.03 2.65 -1.83
N SER A 130 -9.85 2.03 -1.74
CA SER A 130 -9.47 1.24 -0.57
C SER A 130 -9.37 2.10 0.70
N LYS A 131 -8.80 3.31 0.59
CA LYS A 131 -8.68 4.27 1.68
C LYS A 131 -10.03 4.80 2.14
N LEU A 132 -10.93 5.13 1.22
CA LEU A 132 -12.29 5.56 1.54
C LEU A 132 -13.06 4.45 2.27
N ARG A 133 -12.97 3.20 1.81
CA ARG A 133 -13.56 2.06 2.50
C ARG A 133 -13.03 1.91 3.92
N ALA A 134 -11.71 2.00 4.10
CA ALA A 134 -11.08 1.93 5.42
C ALA A 134 -11.47 3.10 6.33
N ALA A 135 -11.63 4.30 5.78
CA ALA A 135 -12.11 5.47 6.52
C ALA A 135 -13.58 5.31 6.96
N GLY A 136 -14.41 4.64 6.17
CA GLY A 136 -15.81 4.34 6.49
C GLY A 136 -16.01 3.23 7.53
N ASP A 137 -14.99 2.40 7.78
CA ASP A 137 -15.08 1.28 8.72
C ASP A 137 -15.10 1.79 10.17
N ARG A 138 -16.27 1.71 10.81
CA ARG A 138 -16.48 2.16 12.20
C ARG A 138 -15.74 1.31 13.25
N ALA A 139 -15.36 0.09 12.93
CA ALA A 139 -14.55 -0.76 13.81
C ALA A 139 -13.08 -0.32 13.85
N ARG A 140 -12.65 0.44 12.85
CA ARG A 140 -11.29 0.97 12.76
C ARG A 140 -11.11 2.18 13.68
N ARG A 141 -9.95 2.27 14.36
CA ARG A 141 -9.64 3.40 15.26
C ARG A 141 -9.80 4.76 14.56
N PRO A 142 -10.43 5.77 15.20
CA PRO A 142 -10.69 7.07 14.58
C PRO A 142 -9.44 7.72 13.95
N SER A 143 -8.31 7.71 14.64
CA SER A 143 -7.05 8.27 14.13
C SER A 143 -6.55 7.58 12.84
N LYS A 144 -6.80 6.28 12.69
CA LYS A 144 -6.47 5.56 11.44
C LYS A 144 -7.45 5.91 10.32
N ARG A 145 -8.73 6.05 10.63
CA ARG A 145 -9.77 6.46 9.67
C ARG A 145 -9.48 7.84 9.09
N LEU A 146 -9.14 8.81 9.96
CA LEU A 146 -8.74 10.16 9.52
C LEU A 146 -7.50 10.15 8.63
N ARG A 147 -6.53 9.30 8.93
CA ARG A 147 -5.34 9.15 8.10
C ARG A 147 -5.68 8.54 6.74
N ASP A 148 -6.53 7.52 6.71
CA ASP A 148 -6.95 6.90 5.46
C ASP A 148 -7.70 7.90 4.58
N LEU A 149 -8.52 8.77 5.18
CA LEU A 149 -9.20 9.84 4.46
C LEU A 149 -8.21 10.88 3.91
N ALA A 150 -7.25 11.33 4.73
CA ALA A 150 -6.22 12.27 4.29
C ALA A 150 -5.38 11.69 3.14
N ASP A 151 -5.07 10.40 3.19
CA ASP A 151 -4.39 9.70 2.10
C ASP A 151 -5.21 9.72 0.79
N ALA A 152 -6.51 9.46 0.88
CA ALA A 152 -7.40 9.51 -0.29
C ALA A 152 -7.49 10.93 -0.86
N GLN A 153 -7.65 11.93 0.00
CA GLN A 153 -7.71 13.33 -0.37
C GLN A 153 -6.43 13.78 -1.06
N GLY A 154 -5.26 13.48 -0.51
CA GLY A 154 -3.97 13.86 -1.10
C GLY A 154 -3.73 13.25 -2.49
N LEU A 155 -4.20 12.02 -2.74
CA LEU A 155 -4.15 11.43 -4.08
C LEU A 155 -5.07 12.16 -5.05
N ILE A 156 -6.27 12.56 -4.62
CA ILE A 156 -7.25 13.30 -5.44
C ILE A 156 -6.76 14.72 -5.73
N GLU A 157 -6.18 15.42 -4.77
CA GLU A 157 -5.61 16.76 -4.96
C GLU A 157 -4.52 16.76 -6.04
N ARG A 158 -3.76 15.67 -6.12
CA ARG A 158 -2.75 15.49 -7.16
C ARG A 158 -3.34 15.15 -8.54
N ASP A 159 -4.37 14.33 -8.57
CA ASP A 159 -5.07 13.92 -9.79
C ASP A 159 -6.59 14.02 -9.60
N PRO A 160 -7.18 15.20 -9.89
CA PRO A 160 -8.62 15.42 -9.74
C PRO A 160 -9.51 14.50 -10.59
N ASP A 161 -8.96 13.86 -11.62
CA ASP A 161 -9.72 12.92 -12.43
C ASP A 161 -10.07 11.64 -11.65
N LEU A 162 -9.34 11.34 -10.59
CA LEU A 162 -9.67 10.24 -9.69
C LEU A 162 -11.06 10.43 -9.05
N GLU A 163 -11.38 11.64 -8.58
CA GLU A 163 -12.67 11.94 -7.97
C GLU A 163 -13.84 11.78 -8.96
N ARG A 164 -13.64 12.19 -10.22
CA ARG A 164 -14.69 12.06 -11.26
C ARG A 164 -15.12 10.61 -11.50
N ARG A 165 -14.22 9.68 -11.27
CA ARG A 165 -14.42 8.24 -11.46
C ARG A 165 -15.06 7.54 -10.26
N LEU A 166 -15.12 8.20 -9.10
CA LEU A 166 -15.74 7.66 -7.88
C LEU A 166 -17.26 7.60 -8.03
N SER A 167 -17.88 6.60 -7.39
CA SER A 167 -19.32 6.54 -7.20
C SER A 167 -19.82 7.68 -6.31
N GLU A 168 -21.11 8.00 -6.38
CA GLU A 168 -21.71 9.02 -5.51
C GLU A 168 -21.58 8.68 -4.03
N ALA A 169 -21.63 7.38 -3.67
CA ALA A 169 -21.41 6.94 -2.30
C ALA A 169 -19.96 7.22 -1.82
N GLU A 170 -18.97 6.97 -2.68
CA GLU A 170 -17.56 7.26 -2.37
C GLU A 170 -17.29 8.78 -2.28
N LYS A 171 -17.90 9.57 -3.15
CA LYS A 171 -17.84 11.05 -3.08
C LYS A 171 -18.51 11.60 -1.83
N ALA A 172 -19.61 10.99 -1.38
CA ALA A 172 -20.27 11.37 -0.13
C ALA A 172 -19.32 11.19 1.08
N MET A 173 -18.55 10.10 1.13
CA MET A 173 -17.56 9.88 2.18
C MET A 173 -16.50 11.00 2.23
N LEU A 174 -16.07 11.53 1.08
CA LEU A 174 -15.14 12.65 1.02
C LEU A 174 -15.76 13.94 1.59
N ARG A 175 -17.00 14.23 1.21
CA ARG A 175 -17.73 15.43 1.66
C ARG A 175 -18.05 15.42 3.16
N GLU A 176 -18.53 14.29 3.70
CA GLU A 176 -18.88 14.15 5.12
C GLU A 176 -17.67 14.29 6.05
N SER A 177 -16.48 14.11 5.54
CA SER A 177 -15.25 14.09 6.31
C SER A 177 -14.37 15.32 6.05
N GLY A 178 -14.73 16.18 5.09
CA GLY A 178 -14.09 17.46 4.85
C GLY A 178 -14.38 18.46 5.98
N PRO A 179 -13.58 19.54 6.10
CA PRO A 179 -13.95 20.65 6.97
C PRO A 179 -15.33 21.17 6.56
N PRO A 180 -16.18 21.59 7.52
CA PRO A 180 -17.47 22.19 7.17
C PRO A 180 -17.22 23.34 6.19
N GLU A 181 -17.97 23.33 5.08
CA GLU A 181 -17.95 24.47 4.15
C GLU A 181 -18.23 25.73 5.00
N GLY A 182 -17.25 26.64 5.06
CA GLY A 182 -17.39 27.87 5.81
C GLY A 182 -18.55 28.72 5.28
N PRO A 183 -19.12 29.60 6.12
CA PRO A 183 -20.24 30.44 5.75
C PRO A 183 -19.89 31.40 4.61
#